data_adb103f8e4f4e50f7ffa9e571e2b313c
#
_entry.id   adb103f8e4f4e50f7ffa9e571e2b313c
#
_cell.length_a   1.000
_cell.length_b   1.000
_cell.length_c   1.000
_cell.angle_alpha   90.00
_cell.angle_beta   90.00
_cell.angle_gamma   90.00
#
_symmetry.space_group_name_H-M   'P 1'
#
loop_
_entity.id
_entity.type
_entity.pdbx_description
1 polymer ?
#
loop_
_entity_poly.entity_id
_entity_poly.type
_entity_poly.pdbx_seq_one_letter_code
_entity_poly.pdbx_strand_id
1 'polypeptide(L)'
;ANAQLNPDAIFYGKPADVEAVLASPMIASPLHLLEIVMPVAGGEAVVVTSAERARSLRRPPVHLLGAGEKVTHRAVSQAPHLTSGPLKSAMARAFAQSGTKADEMDLLSLYDCYTIMVATTIEDAGLCAPGQFGAWLGDHDLSHKGDKPLNTHGGQLGFGQPDLAGGMTHVVEAVRQLRGEAGERQIGKAWLALVTGNGATMSEATALVLGAA
;
A
#
# COMPACT_ATOMS: atom_id res chain seq x y z
N ALA A 1 13.30 -1.44 6.09
CA ALA A 1 13.95 -0.14 5.84
C ALA A 1 13.00 1.01 6.22
N ASN A 2 11.85 1.19 5.55
CA ASN A 2 10.98 2.37 5.71
C ASN A 2 10.44 2.56 7.14
N ALA A 3 10.04 1.50 7.85
CA ALA A 3 9.60 1.58 9.25
C ALA A 3 10.65 2.18 10.20
N GLN A 4 11.94 2.12 9.84
CA GLN A 4 13.04 2.68 10.64
C GLN A 4 13.08 4.22 10.62
N LEU A 5 12.32 4.84 9.73
CA LEU A 5 12.18 6.30 9.61
C LEU A 5 10.88 6.82 10.22
N ASN A 6 10.07 5.94 10.81
CA ASN A 6 8.79 6.29 11.39
C ASN A 6 8.76 5.94 12.88
N PRO A 7 8.90 6.93 13.78
CA PRO A 7 8.90 6.68 15.22
C PRO A 7 7.62 6.04 15.75
N ASP A 8 6.50 6.18 15.03
CA ASP A 8 5.22 5.59 15.39
C ASP A 8 5.10 4.11 14.98
N ALA A 9 6.07 3.59 14.20
CA ALA A 9 6.05 2.20 13.74
C ALA A 9 6.46 1.24 14.86
N ILE A 10 5.76 0.10 15.00
CA ILE A 10 6.07 -0.90 16.04
C ILE A 10 7.44 -1.54 15.87
N PHE A 11 7.96 -1.53 14.64
CA PHE A 11 9.31 -2.00 14.32
C PHE A 11 10.35 -0.87 14.21
N TYR A 12 10.02 0.35 14.65
CA TYR A 12 11.00 1.43 14.76
C TYR A 12 12.18 1.00 15.67
N GLY A 13 13.41 1.20 15.20
CA GLY A 13 14.60 0.77 15.90
C GLY A 13 14.84 -0.75 15.93
N LYS A 14 14.04 -1.54 15.22
CA LYS A 14 14.16 -3.01 15.16
C LYS A 14 14.31 -3.45 13.69
N PRO A 15 15.46 -3.22 13.06
CA PRO A 15 15.69 -3.63 11.69
C PRO A 15 15.65 -5.16 11.57
N ALA A 16 15.11 -5.65 10.46
CA ALA A 16 15.14 -7.05 10.10
C ALA A 16 15.66 -7.19 8.66
N ASP A 17 16.49 -8.19 8.44
CA ASP A 17 16.94 -8.66 7.14
C ASP A 17 16.18 -9.94 6.75
N VAL A 18 16.50 -10.46 5.58
CA VAL A 18 15.86 -11.68 5.05
C VAL A 18 16.13 -12.88 5.97
N GLU A 19 17.34 -12.99 6.50
CA GLU A 19 17.71 -14.07 7.41
C GLU A 19 16.88 -14.03 8.70
N ALA A 20 16.68 -12.85 9.29
CA ALA A 20 15.84 -12.68 10.48
C ALA A 20 14.38 -13.03 10.20
N VAL A 21 13.85 -12.69 9.01
CA VAL A 21 12.49 -13.06 8.60
C VAL A 21 12.36 -14.58 8.49
N LEU A 22 13.27 -15.24 7.79
CA LEU A 22 13.24 -16.69 7.58
C LEU A 22 13.54 -17.49 8.86
N ALA A 23 14.28 -16.92 9.82
CA ALA A 23 14.54 -17.51 11.11
C ALA A 23 13.38 -17.32 12.11
N SER A 24 12.43 -16.45 11.81
CA SER A 24 11.25 -16.25 12.67
C SER A 24 10.33 -17.49 12.64
N PRO A 25 9.52 -17.73 13.69
CA PRO A 25 8.65 -18.90 13.74
C PRO A 25 7.75 -19.04 12.53
N MET A 26 7.70 -20.23 11.93
CA MET A 26 6.74 -20.53 10.86
C MET A 26 5.34 -20.61 11.47
N ILE A 27 4.41 -19.82 10.97
CA ILE A 27 3.02 -19.77 11.46
C ILE A 27 2.09 -20.61 10.59
N ALA A 28 2.21 -20.43 9.27
CA ALA A 28 1.45 -21.22 8.29
C ALA A 28 2.31 -21.40 7.04
N SER A 29 2.77 -22.63 6.77
CA SER A 29 3.69 -22.88 5.65
C SER A 29 3.18 -22.27 4.34
N PRO A 30 4.02 -21.47 3.63
CA PRO A 30 5.43 -21.15 3.91
C PRO A 30 5.65 -19.85 4.71
N LEU A 31 4.63 -19.23 5.32
CA LEU A 31 4.71 -17.91 5.95
C LEU A 31 5.29 -17.97 7.37
N HIS A 32 6.25 -17.10 7.63
CA HIS A 32 6.85 -16.89 8.94
C HIS A 32 6.23 -15.70 9.67
N LEU A 33 6.47 -15.60 10.97
CA LEU A 33 5.87 -14.57 11.85
C LEU A 33 6.10 -13.13 11.33
N LEU A 34 7.31 -12.81 10.88
CA LEU A 34 7.63 -11.46 10.39
C LEU A 34 7.10 -11.16 8.98
N GLU A 35 6.47 -12.12 8.32
CA GLU A 35 5.76 -11.93 7.05
C GLU A 35 4.26 -11.62 7.26
N ILE A 36 3.82 -11.58 8.51
CA ILE A 36 2.42 -11.40 8.93
C ILE A 36 2.33 -10.13 9.76
N VAL A 37 1.29 -9.34 9.56
CA VAL A 37 1.09 -8.10 10.32
C VAL A 37 0.95 -8.35 11.82
N MET A 38 1.47 -7.41 12.61
CA MET A 38 1.32 -7.42 14.06
C MET A 38 0.09 -6.58 14.45
N PRO A 39 -0.86 -7.16 15.23
CA PRO A 39 -2.01 -6.43 15.72
C PRO A 39 -1.58 -5.29 16.66
N VAL A 40 -2.17 -4.12 16.47
CA VAL A 40 -1.98 -2.94 17.31
C VAL A 40 -3.32 -2.27 17.60
N ALA A 41 -3.35 -1.36 18.57
CA ALA A 41 -4.46 -0.43 18.73
C ALA A 41 -4.14 0.88 18.01
N GLY A 42 -5.12 1.44 17.28
CA GLY A 42 -4.93 2.69 16.56
C GLY A 42 -6.17 3.09 15.78
N GLY A 43 -6.13 4.28 15.19
CA GLY A 43 -7.16 4.80 14.31
C GLY A 43 -6.63 5.92 13.45
N GLU A 44 -7.17 6.07 12.26
CA GLU A 44 -6.79 7.06 11.28
C GLU A 44 -8.02 7.86 10.84
N ALA A 45 -7.83 9.12 10.49
CA ALA A 45 -8.90 9.96 9.98
C ALA A 45 -8.43 10.86 8.86
N VAL A 46 -9.27 11.04 7.87
CA VAL A 46 -9.11 12.02 6.80
C VAL A 46 -10.36 12.90 6.70
N VAL A 47 -10.18 14.14 6.29
CA VAL A 47 -11.29 15.04 5.99
C VAL A 47 -11.50 15.08 4.50
N VAL A 48 -12.69 14.68 4.05
CA VAL A 48 -13.09 14.73 2.64
C VAL A 48 -14.01 15.94 2.44
N THR A 49 -13.73 16.72 1.40
CA THR A 49 -14.54 17.90 1.06
C THR A 49 -14.55 18.11 -0.47
N SER A 50 -15.40 19.04 -0.95
CA SER A 50 -15.37 19.40 -2.37
C SER A 50 -14.08 20.13 -2.76
N ALA A 51 -13.64 19.98 -4.01
CA ALA A 51 -12.47 20.69 -4.54
C ALA A 51 -12.62 22.22 -4.42
N GLU A 52 -13.86 22.75 -4.55
CA GLU A 52 -14.14 24.16 -4.36
C GLU A 52 -13.81 24.62 -2.96
N ARG A 53 -14.32 23.91 -1.93
CA ARG A 53 -14.06 24.24 -0.52
C ARG A 53 -12.58 24.03 -0.17
N ALA A 54 -11.95 23.00 -0.72
CA ALA A 54 -10.55 22.70 -0.46
C ALA A 54 -9.60 23.85 -0.81
N ARG A 55 -9.91 24.63 -1.85
CA ARG A 55 -9.09 25.80 -2.27
C ARG A 55 -8.98 26.88 -1.19
N SER A 56 -9.96 26.99 -0.30
CA SER A 56 -9.95 27.96 0.79
C SER A 56 -9.31 27.45 2.08
N LEU A 57 -8.89 26.17 2.12
CA LEU A 57 -8.27 25.59 3.30
C LEU A 57 -6.78 25.90 3.36
N ARG A 58 -6.26 25.94 4.59
CA ARG A 58 -4.85 26.28 4.84
C ARG A 58 -3.88 25.24 4.30
N ARG A 59 -4.27 23.96 4.24
CA ARG A 59 -3.41 22.86 3.77
C ARG A 59 -3.68 22.61 2.30
N PRO A 60 -2.64 22.33 1.49
CA PRO A 60 -2.83 21.94 0.10
C PRO A 60 -3.78 20.73 0.01
N PRO A 61 -4.76 20.74 -0.91
CA PRO A 61 -5.60 19.58 -1.11
C PRO A 61 -4.83 18.44 -1.74
N VAL A 62 -5.26 17.21 -1.46
CA VAL A 62 -4.91 16.03 -2.24
C VAL A 62 -6.16 15.60 -2.99
N HIS A 63 -6.05 15.42 -4.28
CA HIS A 63 -7.19 15.12 -5.14
C HIS A 63 -7.37 13.61 -5.30
N LEU A 64 -8.61 13.14 -5.16
CA LEU A 64 -8.99 11.79 -5.60
C LEU A 64 -9.20 11.84 -7.11
N LEU A 65 -8.24 11.31 -7.87
CA LEU A 65 -8.26 11.31 -9.34
C LEU A 65 -9.00 10.10 -9.90
N GLY A 66 -8.92 8.97 -9.21
CA GLY A 66 -9.60 7.75 -9.64
C GLY A 66 -9.85 6.81 -8.46
N ALA A 67 -10.95 6.08 -8.55
CA ALA A 67 -11.33 5.07 -7.56
C ALA A 67 -11.88 3.82 -8.23
N GLY A 68 -11.62 2.68 -7.62
CA GLY A 68 -12.17 1.41 -8.04
C GLY A 68 -12.41 0.50 -6.86
N GLU A 69 -13.45 -0.30 -6.98
CA GLU A 69 -13.85 -1.30 -6.00
C GLU A 69 -14.32 -2.56 -6.72
N LYS A 70 -14.07 -3.71 -6.15
CA LYS A 70 -14.53 -4.99 -6.66
C LYS A 70 -14.71 -5.98 -5.53
N VAL A 71 -15.84 -6.68 -5.56
CA VAL A 71 -16.11 -7.89 -4.77
C VAL A 71 -16.21 -9.06 -5.74
N THR A 72 -15.59 -10.19 -5.46
CA THR A 72 -15.56 -11.36 -6.35
C THR A 72 -16.14 -12.63 -5.74
N HIS A 73 -15.96 -12.86 -4.44
CA HIS A 73 -16.37 -14.09 -3.78
C HIS A 73 -16.65 -13.81 -2.30
N ARG A 74 -17.15 -14.81 -1.58
CA ARG A 74 -17.42 -14.70 -0.15
C ARG A 74 -16.35 -15.38 0.70
N ALA A 75 -15.83 -16.50 0.24
CA ALA A 75 -14.80 -17.28 0.94
C ALA A 75 -13.65 -17.59 -0.02
N VAL A 76 -12.41 -17.72 0.49
CA VAL A 76 -11.23 -18.05 -0.30
C VAL A 76 -11.41 -19.32 -1.14
N SER A 77 -12.13 -20.32 -0.61
CA SER A 77 -12.46 -21.56 -1.35
C SER A 77 -13.32 -21.33 -2.60
N GLN A 78 -13.92 -20.15 -2.74
CA GLN A 78 -14.73 -19.74 -3.89
C GLN A 78 -13.98 -18.78 -4.81
N ALA A 79 -12.73 -18.45 -4.48
CA ALA A 79 -11.92 -17.56 -5.30
C ALA A 79 -11.69 -18.17 -6.68
N PRO A 80 -11.94 -17.42 -7.77
CA PRO A 80 -11.70 -17.91 -9.13
C PRO A 80 -10.21 -18.21 -9.39
N HIS A 81 -9.34 -17.46 -8.73
CA HIS A 81 -7.88 -17.57 -8.80
C HIS A 81 -7.29 -17.25 -7.43
N LEU A 82 -6.17 -17.88 -7.07
CA LEU A 82 -5.44 -17.61 -5.82
C LEU A 82 -4.25 -16.65 -6.03
N THR A 83 -3.83 -16.45 -7.27
CA THR A 83 -2.67 -15.61 -7.62
C THR A 83 -3.06 -14.26 -8.23
N SER A 84 -4.34 -14.01 -8.43
CA SER A 84 -4.89 -12.73 -8.89
C SER A 84 -6.26 -12.54 -8.26
N GLY A 85 -6.56 -11.32 -7.83
CA GLY A 85 -7.75 -11.05 -7.03
C GLY A 85 -8.63 -9.92 -7.58
N PRO A 86 -9.63 -9.49 -6.79
CA PRO A 86 -10.49 -8.37 -7.14
C PRO A 86 -9.72 -7.08 -7.34
N LEU A 87 -8.51 -6.98 -6.76
CA LEU A 87 -7.66 -5.80 -6.80
C LEU A 87 -7.26 -5.42 -8.23
N LYS A 88 -7.01 -6.40 -9.11
CA LYS A 88 -6.74 -6.16 -10.53
C LYS A 88 -7.84 -5.33 -11.19
N SER A 89 -9.10 -5.71 -10.97
CA SER A 89 -10.25 -4.97 -11.53
C SER A 89 -10.45 -3.61 -10.86
N ALA A 90 -10.23 -3.52 -9.54
CA ALA A 90 -10.33 -2.26 -8.81
C ALA A 90 -9.27 -1.25 -9.31
N MET A 91 -8.01 -1.65 -9.45
CA MET A 91 -6.94 -0.80 -9.99
C MET A 91 -7.20 -0.40 -11.44
N ALA A 92 -7.64 -1.33 -12.29
CA ALA A 92 -7.97 -1.01 -13.68
C ALA A 92 -9.04 0.09 -13.79
N ARG A 93 -10.05 0.08 -12.91
CA ARG A 93 -11.08 1.14 -12.85
C ARG A 93 -10.51 2.46 -12.35
N ALA A 94 -9.70 2.43 -11.29
CA ALA A 94 -9.08 3.63 -10.75
C ALA A 94 -8.16 4.31 -11.78
N PHE A 95 -7.34 3.53 -12.49
CA PHE A 95 -6.48 4.04 -13.57
C PHE A 95 -7.28 4.56 -14.76
N ALA A 96 -8.32 3.86 -15.18
CA ALA A 96 -9.20 4.34 -16.27
C ALA A 96 -9.86 5.68 -15.92
N GLN A 97 -10.29 5.87 -14.67
CA GLN A 97 -10.92 7.11 -14.20
C GLN A 97 -9.92 8.25 -14.07
N SER A 98 -8.71 7.98 -13.58
CA SER A 98 -7.65 9.00 -13.42
C SER A 98 -6.94 9.33 -14.73
N GLY A 99 -7.06 8.48 -15.75
CA GLY A 99 -6.29 8.61 -17.00
C GLY A 99 -4.81 8.29 -16.86
N THR A 100 -4.42 7.54 -15.80
CA THR A 100 -3.03 7.20 -15.47
C THR A 100 -2.77 5.69 -15.55
N LYS A 101 -1.52 5.29 -15.36
CA LYS A 101 -1.06 3.89 -15.34
C LYS A 101 -0.22 3.62 -14.10
N ALA A 102 0.01 2.34 -13.80
CA ALA A 102 0.76 1.91 -12.62
C ALA A 102 2.23 2.38 -12.64
N ASP A 103 2.87 2.42 -13.79
CA ASP A 103 4.26 2.86 -13.96
C ASP A 103 4.47 4.36 -13.75
N GLU A 104 3.39 5.17 -13.84
CA GLU A 104 3.40 6.61 -13.61
C GLU A 104 3.29 6.99 -12.12
N MET A 105 3.03 6.01 -11.24
CA MET A 105 2.90 6.28 -9.81
C MET A 105 4.26 6.55 -9.17
N ASP A 106 4.35 7.66 -8.44
CA ASP A 106 5.53 8.07 -7.68
C ASP A 106 5.58 7.36 -6.30
N LEU A 107 4.42 6.99 -5.77
CA LEU A 107 4.27 6.22 -4.53
C LEU A 107 3.34 5.04 -4.72
N LEU A 108 3.78 3.89 -4.26
CA LEU A 108 2.98 2.70 -4.11
C LEU A 108 2.64 2.50 -2.63
N SER A 109 1.40 2.79 -2.21
CA SER A 109 0.91 2.58 -0.85
C SER A 109 -0.06 1.41 -0.84
N LEU A 110 0.52 0.20 -0.82
CA LEU A 110 -0.16 -1.05 -1.06
C LEU A 110 -0.50 -1.77 0.24
N TYR A 111 -1.70 -2.30 0.33
CA TYR A 111 -2.15 -3.10 1.46
C TYR A 111 -1.29 -4.35 1.63
N ASP A 112 -0.59 -4.47 2.74
CA ASP A 112 0.46 -5.45 2.98
C ASP A 112 0.24 -6.24 4.29
N CYS A 113 -0.95 -6.83 4.46
CA CYS A 113 -1.21 -7.69 5.61
C CYS A 113 -0.32 -8.95 5.64
N TYR A 114 0.22 -9.35 4.52
CA TYR A 114 1.23 -10.39 4.33
C TYR A 114 2.21 -9.97 3.24
N THR A 115 3.44 -10.46 3.28
CA THR A 115 4.44 -10.18 2.24
C THR A 115 3.97 -10.57 0.84
N ILE A 116 3.30 -11.71 0.70
CA ILE A 116 2.74 -12.20 -0.57
C ILE A 116 1.71 -11.24 -1.18
N MET A 117 1.01 -10.44 -0.36
CA MET A 117 0.03 -9.49 -0.85
C MET A 117 0.67 -8.37 -1.68
N VAL A 118 1.87 -7.94 -1.31
CA VAL A 118 2.64 -6.97 -2.10
C VAL A 118 2.97 -7.56 -3.47
N ALA A 119 3.48 -8.79 -3.51
CA ALA A 119 3.84 -9.48 -4.73
C ALA A 119 2.65 -9.58 -5.71
N THR A 120 1.52 -10.10 -5.22
CA THR A 120 0.32 -10.26 -6.05
C THR A 120 -0.25 -8.91 -6.49
N THR A 121 -0.15 -7.86 -5.66
CA THR A 121 -0.62 -6.52 -6.02
C THR A 121 0.24 -5.89 -7.12
N ILE A 122 1.56 -6.03 -7.06
CA ILE A 122 2.50 -5.53 -8.08
C ILE A 122 2.21 -6.21 -9.43
N GLU A 123 2.00 -7.53 -9.42
CA GLU A 123 1.64 -8.30 -10.62
C GLU A 123 0.25 -7.90 -11.17
N ASP A 124 -0.75 -7.80 -10.30
CA ASP A 124 -2.11 -7.37 -10.67
C ASP A 124 -2.17 -5.92 -11.18
N ALA A 125 -1.28 -5.05 -10.71
CA ALA A 125 -1.11 -3.68 -11.20
C ALA A 125 -0.49 -3.63 -12.61
N GLY A 126 0.12 -4.74 -13.07
CA GLY A 126 0.80 -4.82 -14.37
C GLY A 126 2.20 -4.21 -14.38
N LEU A 127 2.82 -4.00 -13.20
CA LEU A 127 4.20 -3.54 -13.07
C LEU A 127 5.20 -4.64 -13.48
N CYS A 128 4.82 -5.90 -13.34
CA CYS A 128 5.51 -7.04 -13.91
C CYS A 128 4.52 -8.12 -14.35
N ALA A 129 5.01 -9.10 -15.12
CA ALA A 129 4.19 -10.23 -15.52
C ALA A 129 3.93 -11.18 -14.33
N PRO A 130 2.83 -11.95 -14.33
CA PRO A 130 2.57 -12.95 -13.31
C PRO A 130 3.75 -13.90 -13.08
N GLY A 131 4.14 -14.11 -11.81
CA GLY A 131 5.29 -14.93 -11.41
C GLY A 131 6.65 -14.24 -11.57
N GLN A 132 6.70 -12.97 -11.95
CA GLN A 132 7.94 -12.23 -12.18
C GLN A 132 8.27 -11.20 -11.07
N PHE A 133 7.49 -11.16 -9.99
CA PHE A 133 7.73 -10.22 -8.90
C PHE A 133 9.15 -10.30 -8.33
N GLY A 134 9.72 -11.52 -8.18
CA GLY A 134 11.08 -11.68 -7.64
C GLY A 134 12.16 -11.04 -8.52
N ALA A 135 12.05 -11.19 -9.84
CA ALA A 135 12.96 -10.53 -10.78
C ALA A 135 12.77 -9.01 -10.74
N TRP A 136 11.51 -8.56 -10.81
CA TRP A 136 11.17 -7.13 -10.71
C TRP A 136 11.69 -6.49 -9.41
N LEU A 137 11.56 -7.18 -8.28
CA LEU A 137 12.08 -6.70 -6.99
C LEU A 137 13.62 -6.55 -7.00
N GLY A 138 14.32 -7.42 -7.72
CA GLY A 138 15.79 -7.32 -7.87
C GLY A 138 16.26 -6.11 -8.67
N ASP A 139 15.39 -5.57 -9.52
CA ASP A 139 15.70 -4.45 -10.42
C ASP A 139 15.28 -3.08 -9.83
N HIS A 140 14.54 -3.06 -8.69
CA HIS A 140 13.96 -1.83 -8.12
C HIS A 140 14.32 -1.63 -6.65
N ASP A 141 14.54 -0.37 -6.27
CA ASP A 141 14.67 0.06 -4.87
C ASP A 141 13.31 0.57 -4.36
N LEU A 142 12.72 -0.16 -3.40
CA LEU A 142 11.43 0.16 -2.80
C LEU A 142 11.54 1.10 -1.59
N SER A 143 12.74 1.59 -1.26
CA SER A 143 12.91 2.56 -0.20
C SER A 143 12.32 3.92 -0.57
N HIS A 144 12.15 4.80 0.41
CA HIS A 144 11.69 6.18 0.17
C HIS A 144 12.63 7.00 -0.76
N LYS A 145 13.87 6.54 -0.98
CA LYS A 145 14.85 7.15 -1.91
C LYS A 145 14.97 6.41 -3.23
N GLY A 146 14.33 5.26 -3.33
CA GLY A 146 14.39 4.42 -4.50
C GLY A 146 13.54 4.92 -5.67
N ASP A 147 13.59 4.18 -6.75
CA ASP A 147 12.85 4.47 -7.98
C ASP A 147 11.38 4.04 -7.92
N LYS A 148 11.03 3.12 -6.99
CA LYS A 148 9.65 2.66 -6.74
C LYS A 148 9.30 2.68 -5.25
N PRO A 149 9.18 3.88 -4.63
CA PRO A 149 8.88 3.98 -3.20
C PRO A 149 7.60 3.22 -2.84
N LEU A 150 7.72 2.29 -1.88
CA LEU A 150 6.62 1.44 -1.44
C LEU A 150 6.44 1.54 0.06
N ASN A 151 5.20 1.81 0.50
CA ASN A 151 4.81 1.78 1.92
C ASN A 151 5.80 2.55 2.82
N THR A 152 6.02 3.81 2.51
CA THR A 152 7.07 4.64 3.12
C THR A 152 6.92 4.85 4.63
N HIS A 153 5.71 4.68 5.20
CA HIS A 153 5.47 4.68 6.65
C HIS A 153 5.87 3.38 7.35
N GLY A 154 6.21 2.34 6.59
CA GLY A 154 6.54 1.00 7.06
C GLY A 154 5.56 -0.08 6.60
N GLY A 155 4.44 0.32 6.01
CA GLY A 155 3.34 -0.59 5.69
C GLY A 155 2.68 -1.16 6.94
N GLN A 156 1.69 -1.99 6.80
CA GLN A 156 1.07 -2.68 7.94
C GLN A 156 2.04 -3.67 8.58
N LEU A 157 2.93 -4.27 7.78
CA LEU A 157 3.97 -5.19 8.25
C LEU A 157 4.96 -4.51 9.22
N GLY A 158 5.34 -3.27 8.95
CA GLY A 158 6.32 -2.55 9.77
C GLY A 158 5.72 -1.54 10.74
N PHE A 159 4.61 -0.91 10.36
CA PHE A 159 3.91 0.09 11.18
C PHE A 159 2.99 -0.55 12.22
N GLY A 160 2.33 -1.64 11.85
CA GLY A 160 1.31 -2.33 12.63
C GLY A 160 -0.07 -2.22 12.00
N GLN A 161 -0.94 -3.16 12.33
CA GLN A 161 -2.32 -3.20 11.79
C GLN A 161 -3.35 -3.04 12.89
N PRO A 162 -4.07 -1.91 12.97
CA PRO A 162 -5.20 -1.73 13.88
C PRO A 162 -6.48 -2.34 13.26
N ASP A 163 -6.49 -3.64 13.05
CA ASP A 163 -7.60 -4.43 12.49
C ASP A 163 -8.20 -3.77 11.22
N LEU A 164 -9.50 -3.48 11.21
CA LEU A 164 -10.20 -2.88 10.07
C LEU A 164 -9.69 -1.48 9.67
N ALA A 165 -9.02 -0.77 10.56
CA ALA A 165 -8.45 0.55 10.29
C ALA A 165 -7.12 0.49 9.49
N GLY A 166 -6.52 -0.68 9.32
CA GLY A 166 -5.21 -0.84 8.66
C GLY A 166 -5.12 -0.22 7.27
N GLY A 167 -6.17 -0.32 6.47
CA GLY A 167 -6.20 0.28 5.13
C GLY A 167 -6.11 1.81 5.11
N MET A 168 -6.58 2.50 6.17
CA MET A 168 -6.52 3.96 6.26
C MET A 168 -5.10 4.49 6.49
N THR A 169 -4.20 3.71 7.06
CA THR A 169 -2.79 4.13 7.25
C THR A 169 -2.13 4.42 5.89
N HIS A 170 -2.46 3.65 4.87
CA HIS A 170 -2.00 3.84 3.50
C HIS A 170 -2.52 5.13 2.88
N VAL A 171 -3.79 5.47 3.13
CA VAL A 171 -4.39 6.73 2.67
C VAL A 171 -3.72 7.93 3.35
N VAL A 172 -3.56 7.87 4.68
CA VAL A 172 -2.92 8.95 5.46
C VAL A 172 -1.48 9.15 5.04
N GLU A 173 -0.71 8.07 4.85
CA GLU A 173 0.68 8.20 4.36
C GLU A 173 0.73 8.80 2.96
N ALA A 174 -0.10 8.35 2.04
CA ALA A 174 -0.15 8.92 0.70
C ALA A 174 -0.48 10.42 0.72
N VAL A 175 -1.43 10.84 1.55
CA VAL A 175 -1.76 12.27 1.73
C VAL A 175 -0.58 13.05 2.30
N ARG A 176 0.15 12.52 3.29
CA ARG A 176 1.36 13.16 3.86
C ARG A 176 2.45 13.31 2.80
N GLN A 177 2.70 12.27 2.03
CA GLN A 177 3.71 12.28 0.96
C GLN A 177 3.37 13.31 -0.13
N LEU A 178 2.13 13.31 -0.62
CA LEU A 178 1.66 14.25 -1.65
C LEU A 178 1.63 15.71 -1.18
N ARG A 179 1.60 15.95 0.13
CA ARG A 179 1.69 17.27 0.74
C ARG A 179 3.10 17.71 1.11
N GLY A 180 4.10 16.86 0.98
CA GLY A 180 5.45 17.13 1.48
C GLY A 180 5.55 17.14 3.01
N GLU A 181 4.68 16.39 3.71
CA GLU A 181 4.56 16.38 5.16
C GLU A 181 5.07 15.05 5.79
N ALA A 182 5.77 14.21 5.02
CA ALA A 182 6.21 12.89 5.49
C ALA A 182 7.55 12.90 6.27
N GLY A 183 8.18 14.09 6.49
CA GLY A 183 9.41 14.21 7.27
C GLY A 183 10.58 13.46 6.64
N GLU A 184 11.33 12.69 7.44
CA GLU A 184 12.54 11.97 6.99
C GLU A 184 12.26 10.90 5.92
N ARG A 185 11.02 10.41 5.84
CA ARG A 185 10.61 9.41 4.85
C ARG A 185 9.99 10.03 3.59
N GLN A 186 10.07 11.37 3.42
CA GLN A 186 9.56 12.05 2.25
C GLN A 186 10.25 11.56 0.97
N ILE A 187 9.47 11.17 -0.03
CA ILE A 187 9.97 10.79 -1.35
C ILE A 187 10.37 12.03 -2.17
N GLY A 188 11.32 11.87 -3.09
CA GLY A 188 11.87 12.99 -3.87
C GLY A 188 10.86 13.60 -4.86
N LYS A 189 9.97 12.79 -5.41
CA LYS A 189 8.87 13.21 -6.29
C LYS A 189 7.57 12.62 -5.74
N ALA A 190 6.56 13.45 -5.52
CA ALA A 190 5.29 13.06 -4.91
C ALA A 190 4.12 13.78 -5.59
N TRP A 191 3.80 13.37 -6.82
CA TRP A 191 2.67 13.89 -7.59
C TRP A 191 1.50 12.94 -7.67
N LEU A 192 1.79 11.63 -7.81
CA LEU A 192 0.79 10.57 -7.98
C LEU A 192 1.06 9.43 -7.00
N ALA A 193 0.01 8.94 -6.35
CA ALA A 193 0.07 7.79 -5.47
C ALA A 193 -1.04 6.79 -5.80
N LEU A 194 -0.67 5.51 -5.91
CA LEU A 194 -1.60 4.40 -5.87
C LEU A 194 -1.79 3.97 -4.41
N VAL A 195 -3.02 3.93 -3.94
CA VAL A 195 -3.38 3.38 -2.63
C VAL A 195 -4.30 2.18 -2.84
N THR A 196 -4.00 1.06 -2.19
CA THR A 196 -4.86 -0.12 -2.26
C THR A 196 -5.37 -0.53 -0.88
N GLY A 197 -6.55 -1.10 -0.86
CA GLY A 197 -7.17 -1.71 0.30
C GLY A 197 -7.67 -3.11 -0.03
N ASN A 198 -7.64 -3.99 0.97
CA ASN A 198 -8.10 -5.35 0.86
C ASN A 198 -9.01 -5.67 2.04
N GLY A 199 -10.13 -6.31 1.77
CA GLY A 199 -11.12 -6.63 2.78
C GLY A 199 -11.50 -8.11 2.79
N ALA A 200 -12.13 -8.52 3.87
CA ALA A 200 -12.56 -9.89 4.12
C ALA A 200 -11.42 -10.90 3.90
N THR A 201 -11.66 -11.98 3.21
CA THR A 201 -10.66 -13.00 2.87
C THR A 201 -10.13 -12.79 1.44
N MET A 202 -9.60 -11.61 1.13
CA MET A 202 -9.15 -11.20 -0.21
C MET A 202 -10.28 -11.23 -1.25
N SER A 203 -11.51 -11.09 -0.81
CA SER A 203 -12.70 -11.16 -1.64
C SER A 203 -13.22 -9.81 -2.08
N GLU A 204 -12.80 -8.76 -1.39
CA GLU A 204 -13.12 -7.36 -1.62
C GLU A 204 -11.82 -6.57 -1.74
N ALA A 205 -11.76 -5.66 -2.68
CA ALA A 205 -10.61 -4.79 -2.85
C ALA A 205 -11.01 -3.41 -3.33
N THR A 206 -10.26 -2.42 -2.88
CA THR A 206 -10.37 -1.02 -3.29
C THR A 206 -9.04 -0.51 -3.83
N ALA A 207 -9.10 0.42 -4.77
CA ALA A 207 -7.93 1.13 -5.27
C ALA A 207 -8.27 2.61 -5.45
N LEU A 208 -7.35 3.49 -5.03
CA LEU A 208 -7.45 4.93 -5.21
C LEU A 208 -6.20 5.42 -5.94
N VAL A 209 -6.39 6.33 -6.88
CA VAL A 209 -5.32 7.16 -7.44
C VAL A 209 -5.48 8.54 -6.85
N LEU A 210 -4.47 8.97 -6.08
CA LEU A 210 -4.42 10.28 -5.44
C LEU A 210 -3.38 11.15 -6.14
N GLY A 211 -3.66 12.46 -6.25
CA GLY A 211 -2.77 13.43 -6.86
C GLY A 211 -2.53 14.65 -5.98
N ALA A 212 -1.31 15.19 -6.02
CA ALA A 212 -1.01 16.49 -5.44
C ALA A 212 -1.74 17.62 -6.18
N ALA A 213 -1.94 18.77 -5.49
CA ALA A 213 -2.55 19.96 -6.09
C ALA A 213 -1.58 20.73 -6.98
#